data_686433c8cd57830510f78b571f9e623c
#
_entry.id   686433c8cd57830510f78b571f9e623c
#
_cell.length_a   1.000
_cell.length_b   1.000
_cell.length_c   1.000
_cell.angle_alpha   90.00
_cell.angle_beta   90.00
_cell.angle_gamma   90.00
#
_symmetry.space_group_name_H-M   'P 1'
#
loop_
_entity.id
_entity.type
_entity.pdbx_description
1 polymer ?
#
loop_
_entity_poly.entity_id
_entity_poly.type
_entity_poly.pdbx_seq_one_letter_code
_entity_poly.pdbx_strand_id
1 'polypeptide(L)'
;MQAIFSQLGLSQPQNRFIMKFLFVGLALLGIGAALLPSVGSSSFPHADKLMHAGALFGFAVLLDWATPRSFWGWKVPVLLGYGAFIELLQALTTWRSASLADFAADAAGVLLYWLLWRVVLQRFVMQQEH
;
A
#
# COMPACT_ATOMS: atom_id res chain seq x y z
N MET A 1 -15.65 4.68 0.10
CA MET A 1 -14.56 4.63 1.09
C MET A 1 -14.59 5.82 2.04
N GLN A 2 -14.66 7.04 1.56
CA GLN A 2 -14.62 8.24 2.41
C GLN A 2 -15.76 8.35 3.43
N ALA A 3 -16.92 7.82 3.12
CA ALA A 3 -18.07 7.84 4.03
C ALA A 3 -17.79 7.13 5.36
N ILE A 4 -17.09 5.99 5.35
CA ILE A 4 -16.70 5.26 6.57
C ILE A 4 -15.75 6.09 7.41
N PHE A 5 -14.73 6.68 6.78
CA PHE A 5 -13.77 7.52 7.51
C PHE A 5 -14.45 8.74 8.15
N SER A 6 -15.47 9.28 7.49
CA SER A 6 -16.28 10.35 8.05
C SER A 6 -17.10 9.91 9.26
N GLN A 7 -17.78 8.76 9.17
CA GLN A 7 -18.59 8.21 10.27
C GLN A 7 -17.73 7.87 11.50
N LEU A 8 -16.51 7.39 11.29
CA LEU A 8 -15.58 7.08 12.37
C LEU A 8 -14.81 8.31 12.91
N GLY A 9 -15.12 9.51 12.44
CA GLY A 9 -14.40 10.72 12.82
C GLY A 9 -12.97 10.81 12.32
N LEU A 10 -12.57 9.87 11.44
CA LEU A 10 -11.20 9.76 10.95
C LEU A 10 -10.89 10.74 9.80
N SER A 11 -11.90 11.40 9.26
CA SER A 11 -11.76 12.39 8.19
C SER A 11 -11.30 13.78 8.67
N GLN A 12 -11.07 13.93 9.97
CA GLN A 12 -10.59 15.19 10.54
C GLN A 12 -9.23 15.58 9.92
N PRO A 13 -8.98 16.88 9.66
CA PRO A 13 -7.74 17.32 9.01
C PRO A 13 -6.46 16.85 9.71
N GLN A 14 -6.47 16.83 11.05
CA GLN A 14 -5.33 16.37 11.85
C GLN A 14 -5.04 14.88 11.63
N ASN A 15 -6.08 14.03 11.54
CA ASN A 15 -5.92 12.59 11.29
C ASN A 15 -5.39 12.35 9.88
N ARG A 16 -5.89 13.09 8.90
CA ARG A 16 -5.38 13.02 7.52
C ARG A 16 -3.93 13.47 7.43
N PHE A 17 -3.55 14.50 8.17
CA PHE A 17 -2.17 14.96 8.22
C PHE A 17 -1.25 13.89 8.79
N ILE A 18 -1.65 13.25 9.90
CA ILE A 18 -0.89 12.16 10.50
C ILE A 18 -0.73 10.99 9.52
N MET A 19 -1.81 10.62 8.81
CA MET A 19 -1.74 9.54 7.82
C MET A 19 -0.83 9.87 6.64
N LYS A 20 -0.84 11.11 6.17
CA LYS A 20 0.11 11.57 5.14
C LYS A 20 1.56 11.47 5.62
N PHE A 21 1.80 11.89 6.84
CA PHE A 21 3.13 11.85 7.43
C PHE A 21 3.62 10.41 7.58
N LEU A 22 2.77 9.52 8.08
CA LEU A 22 3.07 8.09 8.18
C LEU A 22 3.32 7.45 6.80
N PHE A 23 2.51 7.78 5.82
CA PHE A 23 2.68 7.30 4.44
C PHE A 23 4.04 7.70 3.88
N VAL A 24 4.39 8.98 3.97
CA VAL A 24 5.68 9.49 3.47
C VAL A 24 6.84 8.84 4.22
N GLY A 25 6.77 8.76 5.55
CA GLY A 25 7.80 8.15 6.36
C GLY A 25 8.04 6.68 6.02
N LEU A 26 6.96 5.89 5.90
CA LEU A 26 7.06 4.49 5.51
C LEU A 26 7.50 4.31 4.06
N ALA A 27 7.11 5.21 3.15
CA ALA A 27 7.57 5.19 1.77
C ALA A 27 9.09 5.43 1.68
N LEU A 28 9.62 6.37 2.46
CA LEU A 28 11.06 6.62 2.54
C LEU A 28 11.81 5.43 3.15
N LEU A 29 11.25 4.81 4.20
CA LEU A 29 11.82 3.58 4.77
C LEU A 29 11.82 2.44 3.76
N GLY A 30 10.78 2.31 2.96
CA GLY A 30 10.70 1.32 1.88
C GLY A 30 11.77 1.52 0.82
N ILE A 31 12.05 2.76 0.43
CA ILE A 31 13.14 3.10 -0.48
C ILE A 31 14.49 2.68 0.13
N GLY A 32 14.74 3.02 1.38
CA GLY A 32 15.95 2.62 2.09
C GLY A 32 16.12 1.10 2.14
N ALA A 33 15.06 0.38 2.50
CA ALA A 33 15.05 -1.07 2.55
C ALA A 33 15.29 -1.72 1.17
N ALA A 34 14.76 -1.10 0.10
CA ALA A 34 14.94 -1.58 -1.27
C ALA A 34 16.40 -1.56 -1.72
N LEU A 35 17.19 -0.63 -1.18
CA LEU A 35 18.61 -0.45 -1.52
C LEU A 35 19.54 -1.32 -0.68
N LEU A 36 19.04 -1.94 0.40
CA LEU A 36 19.85 -2.81 1.24
C LEU A 36 19.97 -4.21 0.63
N PRO A 37 21.13 -4.89 0.83
CA PRO A 37 21.25 -6.30 0.50
C PRO A 37 20.20 -7.11 1.26
N SER A 38 19.66 -8.16 0.65
CA SER A 38 18.79 -9.10 1.37
C SER A 38 19.61 -9.81 2.44
N VAL A 39 19.23 -9.62 3.70
CA VAL A 39 19.89 -10.26 4.84
C VAL A 39 19.26 -11.63 5.04
N GLY A 40 19.98 -12.67 4.61
CA GLY A 40 19.59 -14.05 4.84
C GLY A 40 18.62 -14.62 3.81
N SER A 41 18.80 -15.89 3.50
CA SER A 41 17.79 -16.68 2.79
C SER A 41 16.63 -16.93 3.77
N SER A 42 15.47 -16.32 3.56
CA SER A 42 14.31 -16.74 4.30
C SER A 42 14.02 -18.20 3.91
N SER A 43 13.80 -19.07 4.89
CA SER A 43 13.41 -20.46 4.67
C SER A 43 12.01 -20.59 4.08
N PHE A 44 11.28 -19.46 3.96
CA PHE A 44 9.92 -19.42 3.43
C PHE A 44 9.94 -19.00 1.96
N PRO A 45 9.48 -19.88 1.04
CA PRO A 45 9.42 -19.55 -0.37
C PRO A 45 8.47 -18.37 -0.63
N HIS A 46 8.87 -17.48 -1.52
CA HIS A 46 8.10 -16.28 -1.89
C HIS A 46 7.82 -15.28 -0.75
N ALA A 47 8.65 -15.27 0.31
CA ALA A 47 8.51 -14.30 1.40
C ALA A 47 8.64 -12.85 0.93
N ASP A 48 9.50 -12.59 -0.05
CA ASP A 48 9.67 -11.30 -0.71
C ASP A 48 8.37 -10.80 -1.34
N LYS A 49 7.64 -11.67 -2.05
CA LYS A 49 6.35 -11.33 -2.68
C LYS A 49 5.26 -11.02 -1.66
N LEU A 50 5.22 -11.75 -0.55
CA LEU A 50 4.32 -11.46 0.57
C LEU A 50 4.64 -10.11 1.21
N MET A 51 5.92 -9.75 1.32
CA MET A 51 6.33 -8.45 1.83
C MET A 51 5.91 -7.32 0.88
N HIS A 52 6.07 -7.48 -0.44
CA HIS A 52 5.60 -6.52 -1.43
C HIS A 52 4.07 -6.33 -1.34
N ALA A 53 3.31 -7.42 -1.38
CA ALA A 53 1.85 -7.38 -1.29
C ALA A 53 1.39 -6.77 0.03
N GLY A 54 1.98 -7.15 1.15
CA GLY A 54 1.67 -6.61 2.47
C GLY A 54 1.99 -5.12 2.61
N ALA A 55 3.14 -4.69 2.09
CA ALA A 55 3.54 -3.30 2.11
C ALA A 55 2.59 -2.42 1.28
N LEU A 56 2.28 -2.83 0.05
CA LEU A 56 1.36 -2.08 -0.82
C LEU A 56 -0.08 -2.10 -0.30
N PHE A 57 -0.50 -3.17 0.34
CA PHE A 57 -1.77 -3.20 1.06
C PHE A 57 -1.80 -2.13 2.17
N GLY A 58 -0.78 -2.07 3.01
CA GLY A 58 -0.64 -1.08 4.07
C GLY A 58 -0.57 0.35 3.54
N PHE A 59 0.19 0.58 2.47
CA PHE A 59 0.25 1.87 1.80
C PHE A 59 -1.10 2.28 1.20
N ALA A 60 -1.87 1.33 0.66
CA ALA A 60 -3.21 1.61 0.16
C ALA A 60 -4.15 2.07 1.28
N VAL A 61 -4.10 1.42 2.45
CA VAL A 61 -4.86 1.83 3.64
C VAL A 61 -4.49 3.26 4.05
N LEU A 62 -3.20 3.54 4.20
CA LEU A 62 -2.72 4.85 4.65
C LEU A 62 -3.08 5.96 3.65
N LEU A 63 -2.88 5.71 2.36
CA LEU A 63 -3.16 6.69 1.32
C LEU A 63 -4.66 6.94 1.17
N ASP A 64 -5.47 5.90 1.28
CA ASP A 64 -6.92 6.02 1.22
C ASP A 64 -7.46 6.84 2.39
N TRP A 65 -6.92 6.65 3.57
CA TRP A 65 -7.26 7.46 4.74
C TRP A 65 -6.73 8.89 4.63
N ALA A 66 -5.51 9.06 4.12
CA ALA A 66 -4.83 10.35 4.08
C ALA A 66 -5.49 11.37 3.14
N THR A 67 -6.17 10.93 2.09
CA THR A 67 -6.71 11.83 1.07
C THR A 67 -8.05 11.33 0.50
N PRO A 68 -9.00 12.25 0.22
CA PRO A 68 -10.29 11.90 -0.41
C PRO A 68 -10.22 11.71 -1.93
N ARG A 69 -9.03 11.76 -2.54
CA ARG A 69 -8.86 11.63 -3.98
C ARG A 69 -9.36 10.27 -4.49
N SER A 70 -9.66 10.20 -5.78
CA SER A 70 -10.14 8.98 -6.44
C SER A 70 -9.18 7.80 -6.22
N PHE A 71 -9.72 6.66 -5.82
CA PHE A 71 -8.93 5.46 -5.60
C PHE A 71 -8.30 4.98 -6.91
N TRP A 72 -9.11 4.73 -7.93
CA TRP A 72 -8.63 4.22 -9.22
C TRP A 72 -7.92 5.26 -10.08
N GLY A 73 -8.39 6.50 -10.04
CA GLY A 73 -7.86 7.57 -10.88
C GLY A 73 -6.57 8.20 -10.35
N TRP A 74 -6.31 8.13 -9.04
CA TRP A 74 -5.18 8.79 -8.42
C TRP A 74 -4.36 7.88 -7.51
N LYS A 75 -5.00 7.19 -6.56
CA LYS A 75 -4.29 6.38 -5.56
C LYS A 75 -3.61 5.16 -6.17
N VAL A 76 -4.31 4.41 -7.01
CA VAL A 76 -3.76 3.24 -7.69
C VAL A 76 -2.55 3.60 -8.57
N PRO A 77 -2.61 4.62 -9.44
CA PRO A 77 -1.43 5.06 -10.19
C PRO A 77 -0.25 5.46 -9.30
N VAL A 78 -0.50 6.16 -8.20
CA VAL A 78 0.56 6.56 -7.24
C VAL A 78 1.19 5.33 -6.59
N LEU A 79 0.38 4.40 -6.12
CA LEU A 79 0.86 3.18 -5.45
C LEU A 79 1.63 2.26 -6.41
N LEU A 80 1.12 2.03 -7.60
CA LEU A 80 1.79 1.22 -8.62
C LEU A 80 3.04 1.91 -9.15
N GLY A 81 3.01 3.24 -9.29
CA GLY A 81 4.19 4.03 -9.63
C GLY A 81 5.29 3.91 -8.57
N TYR A 82 4.93 3.91 -7.30
CA TYR A 82 5.86 3.66 -6.21
C TYR A 82 6.45 2.24 -6.29
N GLY A 83 5.61 1.22 -6.50
CA GLY A 83 6.09 -0.16 -6.68
C GLY A 83 7.06 -0.31 -7.85
N ALA A 84 6.73 0.28 -9.00
CA ALA A 84 7.61 0.30 -10.16
C ALA A 84 8.94 1.03 -9.87
N PHE A 85 8.89 2.11 -9.12
CA PHE A 85 10.08 2.85 -8.70
C PHE A 85 10.99 2.01 -7.79
N ILE A 86 10.41 1.28 -6.84
CA ILE A 86 11.15 0.34 -5.98
C ILE A 86 11.84 -0.73 -6.82
N GLU A 87 11.12 -1.34 -7.79
CA GLU A 87 11.71 -2.34 -8.69
C GLU A 87 12.88 -1.76 -9.51
N LEU A 88 12.73 -0.53 -9.99
CA LEU A 88 13.80 0.16 -10.72
C LEU A 88 15.03 0.38 -9.84
N LEU A 89 14.86 0.83 -8.59
CA LEU A 89 15.95 0.99 -7.65
C LEU A 89 16.66 -0.35 -7.36
N GLN A 90 15.92 -1.42 -7.20
CA GLN A 90 16.47 -2.75 -6.99
C GLN A 90 17.26 -3.25 -8.21
N ALA A 91 16.82 -2.94 -9.41
CA ALA A 91 17.51 -3.25 -10.64
C ALA A 91 18.88 -2.55 -10.76
N LEU A 92 19.04 -1.40 -10.11
CA LEU A 92 20.30 -0.65 -10.09
C LEU A 92 21.33 -1.19 -9.09
N THR A 93 20.92 -2.06 -8.18
CA THR A 93 21.82 -2.71 -7.22
C THR A 93 22.40 -4.01 -7.78
N THR A 94 23.62 -4.38 -7.37
CA THR A 94 24.27 -5.62 -7.83
C THR A 94 23.79 -6.87 -7.10
N TRP A 95 23.13 -6.69 -5.94
CA TRP A 95 22.66 -7.77 -5.08
C TRP A 95 21.15 -8.02 -5.15
N ARG A 96 20.44 -7.25 -5.95
CA ARG A 96 19.02 -7.46 -6.21
C ARG A 96 18.71 -7.37 -7.70
N SER A 97 17.62 -8.00 -8.11
CA SER A 97 17.11 -7.92 -9.49
C SER A 97 15.67 -7.43 -9.48
N ALA A 98 15.30 -6.66 -10.50
CA ALA A 98 13.90 -6.31 -10.72
C ALA A 98 13.10 -7.56 -11.09
N SER A 99 11.89 -7.64 -10.60
CA SER A 99 10.99 -8.77 -10.83
C SER A 99 9.60 -8.28 -11.19
N LEU A 100 9.10 -8.69 -12.36
CA LEU A 100 7.71 -8.48 -12.72
C LEU A 100 6.75 -9.17 -11.75
N ALA A 101 7.16 -10.30 -11.17
CA ALA A 101 6.37 -11.00 -10.15
C ALA A 101 6.25 -10.18 -8.86
N ASP A 102 7.28 -9.46 -8.46
CA ASP A 102 7.24 -8.58 -7.30
C ASP A 102 6.34 -7.36 -7.56
N PHE A 103 6.39 -6.79 -8.75
CA PHE A 103 5.45 -5.76 -9.18
C PHE A 103 4.00 -6.27 -9.22
N ALA A 104 3.78 -7.50 -9.69
CA ALA A 104 2.47 -8.13 -9.65
C ALA A 104 1.99 -8.35 -8.21
N ALA A 105 2.89 -8.67 -7.27
CA ALA A 105 2.57 -8.76 -5.85
C ALA A 105 2.17 -7.40 -5.26
N ASP A 106 2.83 -6.31 -5.67
CA ASP A 106 2.44 -4.95 -5.32
C ASP A 106 1.00 -4.66 -5.75
N ALA A 107 0.69 -4.93 -7.02
CA ALA A 107 -0.66 -4.76 -7.56
C ALA A 107 -1.69 -5.63 -6.83
N ALA A 108 -1.33 -6.86 -6.48
CA ALA A 108 -2.18 -7.76 -5.70
C ALA A 108 -2.49 -7.20 -4.31
N GLY A 109 -1.52 -6.57 -3.64
CA GLY A 109 -1.73 -5.92 -2.35
C GLY A 109 -2.73 -4.78 -2.42
N VAL A 110 -2.62 -3.91 -3.41
CA VAL A 110 -3.56 -2.81 -3.66
C VAL A 110 -4.96 -3.34 -3.98
N LEU A 111 -5.05 -4.35 -4.82
CA LEU A 111 -6.32 -4.97 -5.20
C LEU A 111 -6.99 -5.66 -4.03
N LEU A 112 -6.23 -6.35 -3.18
CA LEU A 112 -6.75 -6.98 -1.96
C LEU A 112 -7.38 -5.97 -1.01
N TYR A 113 -6.75 -4.81 -0.83
CA TYR A 113 -7.32 -3.73 -0.04
C TYR A 113 -8.66 -3.27 -0.60
N TRP A 114 -8.74 -3.04 -1.91
CA TRP A 114 -9.97 -2.62 -2.57
C TRP A 114 -11.08 -3.67 -2.46
N LEU A 115 -10.75 -4.95 -2.65
CA LEU A 115 -11.71 -6.05 -2.51
C LEU A 115 -12.19 -6.20 -1.07
N LEU A 116 -11.29 -6.13 -0.09
CA LEU A 116 -11.64 -6.17 1.32
C LEU A 116 -12.62 -5.04 1.66
N TRP A 117 -12.33 -3.84 1.15
CA TRP A 117 -13.20 -2.69 1.33
C TRP A 117 -14.59 -2.94 0.74
N ARG A 118 -14.65 -3.43 -0.51
CA ARG A 118 -15.92 -3.73 -1.20
C ARG A 118 -16.75 -4.80 -0.50
N VAL A 119 -16.12 -5.86 -0.06
CA VAL A 119 -16.83 -7.05 0.46
C VAL A 119 -17.19 -6.93 1.93
N VAL A 120 -16.28 -6.42 2.75
CA VAL A 120 -16.43 -6.40 4.20
C VAL A 120 -16.93 -5.05 4.71
N LEU A 121 -16.18 -3.99 4.44
CA LEU A 121 -16.44 -2.68 5.03
C LEU A 121 -17.72 -2.04 4.48
N GLN A 122 -18.03 -2.25 3.21
CA GLN A 122 -19.26 -1.73 2.61
C GLN A 122 -20.51 -2.38 3.21
N ARG A 123 -20.44 -3.66 3.59
CA ARG A 123 -21.55 -4.35 4.26
C ARG A 123 -21.82 -3.80 5.66
N PHE A 124 -20.75 -3.46 6.39
CA PHE A 124 -20.91 -2.87 7.73
C PHE A 124 -21.63 -1.52 7.70
N VAL A 125 -21.32 -0.67 6.71
CA VAL A 125 -22.00 0.63 6.57
C VAL A 125 -23.47 0.48 6.23
N MET A 126 -23.79 -0.41 5.30
CA MET A 126 -25.19 -0.64 4.89
C MET A 126 -26.06 -1.25 6.01
N GLN A 127 -25.46 -1.97 6.96
CA GLN A 127 -26.18 -2.52 8.12
C GLN A 127 -26.49 -1.47 9.20
N GLN A 128 -25.74 -0.38 9.24
CA GLN A 128 -25.99 0.70 10.21
C GLN A 128 -27.04 1.72 9.74
N GLU A 129 -27.37 1.72 8.45
CA GLU A 129 -28.40 2.59 7.87
C GLU A 129 -29.83 1.99 7.94
N HIS A 130 -29.96 0.80 8.46
CA HIS A 130 -31.24 0.10 8.72
C HIS A 130 -31.48 -0.11 10.21
#